data_3b4463fc6ce50daab5b81c1b88d14e0a
#
_entry.id   3b4463fc6ce50daab5b81c1b88d14e0a
#
_cell.length_a   1.000
_cell.length_b   1.000
_cell.length_c   1.000
_cell.angle_alpha   90.00
_cell.angle_beta   90.00
_cell.angle_gamma   90.00
#
_symmetry.space_group_name_H-M   'P 1'
#
loop_
_entity.id
_entity.type
_entity.pdbx_description
1 polymer ?
#
loop_
_entity_poly.entity_id
_entity_poly.type
_entity_poly.pdbx_seq_one_letter_code
_entity_poly.pdbx_strand_id
1 'polypeptide(L)'
;MNKFVAVALLAACCAAQAQTTPPQVAAQQRQELKRGDPVRWYKADRTTAAQLRTLRKEINAAYAEAKTACRQMASDERSVCMKEARDTYAADMGNVRDLHYAANHMDTSVYETTGR
;
A
#
# COMPACT_ATOMS: atom_id res chain seq x y z
N MET A 1 -41.91 -40.76 -12.06
CA MET A 1 -41.73 -39.56 -11.25
C MET A 1 -40.30 -39.07 -11.41
N ASN A 2 -40.05 -38.23 -12.39
CA ASN A 2 -38.69 -37.70 -12.65
C ASN A 2 -38.53 -36.37 -11.95
N LYS A 3 -37.74 -36.34 -10.89
CA LYS A 3 -37.34 -35.13 -10.24
C LYS A 3 -36.09 -34.64 -10.92
N PHE A 4 -36.21 -33.67 -11.81
CA PHE A 4 -35.09 -32.90 -12.35
C PHE A 4 -34.59 -31.95 -11.26
N VAL A 5 -33.43 -32.25 -10.70
CA VAL A 5 -32.70 -31.32 -9.86
C VAL A 5 -31.96 -30.36 -10.78
N ALA A 6 -32.46 -29.15 -10.91
CA ALA A 6 -31.76 -28.09 -11.61
C ALA A 6 -30.64 -27.59 -10.69
N VAL A 7 -29.40 -27.93 -11.02
CA VAL A 7 -28.23 -27.34 -10.39
C VAL A 7 -28.01 -25.96 -11.02
N ALA A 8 -28.40 -24.92 -10.31
CA ALA A 8 -28.08 -23.55 -10.68
C ALA A 8 -26.60 -23.31 -10.39
N LEU A 9 -25.76 -23.27 -11.43
CA LEU A 9 -24.41 -22.77 -11.35
C LEU A 9 -24.48 -21.24 -11.10
N LEU A 10 -24.26 -20.85 -9.86
CA LEU A 10 -23.97 -19.46 -9.51
C LEU A 10 -22.56 -19.13 -10.04
N ALA A 11 -22.50 -18.52 -11.22
CA ALA A 11 -21.30 -17.88 -11.69
C ALA A 11 -21.03 -16.67 -10.77
N ALA A 12 -20.09 -16.83 -9.84
CA ALA A 12 -19.55 -15.73 -9.07
C ALA A 12 -18.77 -14.82 -10.04
N CYS A 13 -19.44 -13.79 -10.55
CA CYS A 13 -18.77 -12.67 -11.19
C CYS A 13 -17.89 -11.99 -10.13
N CYS A 14 -16.57 -12.26 -10.17
CA CYS A 14 -15.60 -11.40 -9.55
C CYS A 14 -15.67 -10.04 -10.26
N ALA A 15 -16.56 -9.17 -9.77
CA ALA A 15 -16.51 -7.78 -10.14
C ALA A 15 -15.17 -7.27 -9.63
N ALA A 16 -14.20 -7.07 -10.54
CA ALA A 16 -13.02 -6.30 -10.26
C ALA A 16 -13.52 -4.91 -9.87
N GLN A 17 -13.59 -4.65 -8.57
CA GLN A 17 -13.88 -3.31 -8.08
C GLN A 17 -12.68 -2.45 -8.47
N ALA A 18 -12.87 -1.61 -9.46
CA ALA A 18 -11.92 -0.55 -9.77
C ALA A 18 -11.74 0.26 -8.49
N GLN A 19 -10.57 0.15 -7.88
CA GLN A 19 -10.23 0.94 -6.70
C GLN A 19 -10.22 2.40 -7.14
N THR A 20 -11.24 3.15 -6.73
CA THR A 20 -11.29 4.57 -7.00
C THR A 20 -10.18 5.25 -6.21
N THR A 21 -9.29 5.92 -6.92
CA THR A 21 -8.22 6.71 -6.31
C THR A 21 -8.83 7.72 -5.34
N PRO A 22 -8.41 7.77 -4.08
CA PRO A 22 -8.90 8.74 -3.11
C PRO A 22 -8.81 10.17 -3.67
N PRO A 23 -9.82 11.04 -3.42
CA PRO A 23 -9.85 12.38 -4.00
C PRO A 23 -8.60 13.22 -3.74
N GLN A 24 -7.97 13.04 -2.58
CA GLN A 24 -6.74 13.75 -2.21
C GLN A 24 -5.54 13.30 -3.06
N VAL A 25 -5.42 12.00 -3.30
CA VAL A 25 -4.37 11.43 -4.17
C VAL A 25 -4.61 11.85 -5.61
N ALA A 26 -5.86 11.84 -6.09
CA ALA A 26 -6.21 12.29 -7.43
C ALA A 26 -5.92 13.79 -7.63
N ALA A 27 -6.13 14.62 -6.60
CA ALA A 27 -5.80 16.05 -6.64
C ALA A 27 -4.28 16.27 -6.72
N GLN A 28 -3.51 15.53 -5.95
CA GLN A 28 -2.05 15.58 -5.97
C GLN A 28 -1.49 15.11 -7.30
N GLN A 29 -1.98 14.01 -7.83
CA GLN A 29 -1.59 13.50 -9.15
C GLN A 29 -1.89 14.52 -10.26
N ARG A 30 -3.05 15.20 -10.21
CA ARG A 30 -3.38 16.27 -11.16
C ARG A 30 -2.43 17.45 -11.08
N GLN A 31 -1.99 17.82 -9.88
CA GLN A 31 -0.99 18.89 -9.72
C GLN A 31 0.37 18.48 -10.26
N GLU A 32 0.77 17.24 -10.03
CA GLU A 32 2.02 16.68 -10.56
C GLU A 32 2.01 16.63 -12.08
N LEU A 33 0.91 16.18 -12.69
CA LEU A 33 0.74 16.15 -14.15
C LEU A 33 0.79 17.55 -14.78
N LYS A 34 0.25 18.58 -14.11
CA LYS A 34 0.33 19.97 -14.60
C LYS A 34 1.74 20.54 -14.58
N ARG A 35 2.62 20.01 -13.73
CA ARG A 35 4.03 20.41 -13.65
C ARG A 35 4.94 19.61 -14.58
N GLY A 36 4.38 18.74 -15.39
CA GLY A 36 5.08 17.72 -16.15
C GLY A 36 5.29 16.46 -15.32
N ASP A 37 5.65 15.39 -16.00
CA ASP A 37 5.86 14.10 -15.30
C ASP A 37 6.92 14.27 -14.21
N PRO A 38 6.63 13.85 -12.95
CA PRO A 38 7.58 14.02 -11.88
C PRO A 38 8.92 13.38 -12.23
N VAL A 39 9.99 14.11 -12.08
CA VAL A 39 11.36 13.65 -12.37
C VAL A 39 11.66 12.33 -11.64
N ARG A 40 11.02 12.10 -10.48
CA ARG A 40 11.15 10.86 -9.70
C ARG A 40 10.70 9.61 -10.45
N TRP A 41 9.81 9.71 -11.44
CA TRP A 41 9.36 8.56 -12.23
C TRP A 41 10.41 8.09 -13.23
N TYR A 42 11.30 8.98 -13.62
CA TYR A 42 12.35 8.70 -14.60
C TYR A 42 13.74 8.62 -13.99
N LYS A 43 13.89 9.08 -12.76
CA LYS A 43 15.17 9.13 -12.07
C LYS A 43 15.12 8.28 -10.81
N ALA A 44 15.80 7.15 -10.84
CA ALA A 44 15.96 6.32 -9.67
C ALA A 44 16.71 7.08 -8.55
N ASP A 45 16.27 6.88 -7.31
CA ASP A 45 16.99 7.35 -6.13
C ASP A 45 18.31 6.58 -6.00
N ARG A 46 19.40 7.18 -6.46
CA ARG A 46 20.71 6.52 -6.52
C ARG A 46 21.52 6.63 -5.24
N THR A 47 21.17 7.57 -4.37
CA THR A 47 21.89 7.77 -3.10
C THR A 47 21.09 7.21 -1.94
N THR A 48 21.79 6.67 -0.94
CA THR A 48 21.18 6.24 0.32
C THR A 48 20.35 7.34 0.96
N ALA A 49 20.82 8.58 0.93
CA ALA A 49 20.09 9.72 1.47
C ALA A 49 18.76 9.98 0.73
N ALA A 50 18.75 9.86 -0.60
CA ALA A 50 17.53 10.01 -1.40
C ALA A 50 16.55 8.85 -1.13
N GLN A 51 17.05 7.63 -1.08
CA GLN A 51 16.24 6.44 -0.79
C GLN A 51 15.62 6.50 0.62
N LEU A 52 16.37 6.94 1.62
CA LEU A 52 15.85 7.14 2.97
C LEU A 52 14.78 8.24 3.03
N ARG A 53 14.93 9.32 2.26
CA ARG A 53 13.88 10.36 2.16
C ARG A 53 12.61 9.81 1.53
N THR A 54 12.73 9.04 0.45
CA THR A 54 11.59 8.39 -0.20
C THR A 54 10.90 7.43 0.75
N LEU A 55 11.65 6.56 1.44
CA LEU A 55 11.09 5.62 2.41
C LEU A 55 10.34 6.34 3.55
N ARG A 56 10.87 7.45 4.07
CA ARG A 56 10.15 8.26 5.07
C ARG A 56 8.84 8.84 4.52
N LYS A 57 8.81 9.26 3.27
CA LYS A 57 7.57 9.73 2.63
C LYS A 57 6.55 8.62 2.51
N GLU A 58 6.98 7.40 2.16
CA GLU A 58 6.11 6.22 2.08
C GLU A 58 5.55 5.85 3.45
N ILE A 59 6.36 5.87 4.50
CA ILE A 59 5.91 5.63 5.88
C ILE A 59 4.88 6.68 6.31
N ASN A 60 5.10 7.95 5.99
CA ASN A 60 4.13 9.02 6.27
C ASN A 60 2.83 8.82 5.49
N ALA A 61 2.89 8.42 4.23
CA ALA A 61 1.72 8.13 3.41
C ALA A 61 0.93 6.94 3.96
N ALA A 62 1.60 5.85 4.32
CA ALA A 62 0.99 4.67 4.93
C ALA A 62 0.28 5.02 6.25
N TYR A 63 0.89 5.87 7.08
CA TYR A 63 0.27 6.35 8.30
C TYR A 63 -0.98 7.19 8.03
N ALA A 64 -0.95 8.07 7.05
CA ALA A 64 -2.11 8.86 6.65
C ALA A 64 -3.27 7.99 6.16
N GLU A 65 -2.98 6.95 5.37
CA GLU A 65 -3.96 5.98 4.91
C GLU A 65 -4.54 5.16 6.08
N ALA A 66 -3.70 4.68 6.98
CA ALA A 66 -4.11 3.95 8.17
C ALA A 66 -5.08 4.77 9.04
N LYS A 67 -4.77 6.06 9.27
CA LYS A 67 -5.66 6.97 10.00
C LYS A 67 -6.99 7.15 9.29
N THR A 68 -7.00 7.25 7.98
CA THR A 68 -8.22 7.37 7.19
C THR A 68 -9.07 6.11 7.30
N ALA A 69 -8.47 4.93 7.21
CA ALA A 69 -9.15 3.66 7.42
C ALA A 69 -9.75 3.56 8.84
N CYS A 70 -8.99 3.95 9.87
CA CYS A 70 -9.45 3.94 11.26
C CYS A 70 -10.68 4.83 11.49
N ARG A 71 -10.76 5.98 10.81
CA ARG A 71 -11.92 6.89 10.92
C ARG A 71 -13.23 6.28 10.42
N GLN A 72 -13.16 5.31 9.54
CA GLN A 72 -14.32 4.60 8.99
C GLN A 72 -14.81 3.46 9.89
N MET A 73 -14.06 3.12 10.91
CA MET A 73 -14.43 2.08 11.86
C MET A 73 -15.46 2.58 12.89
N ALA A 74 -16.12 1.64 13.57
CA ALA A 74 -16.98 1.93 14.70
C ALA A 74 -16.20 2.66 15.82
N SER A 75 -16.89 3.47 16.61
CA SER A 75 -16.24 4.37 17.59
C SER A 75 -15.43 3.62 18.65
N ASP A 76 -15.87 2.43 19.05
CA ASP A 76 -15.19 1.55 20.02
C ASP A 76 -13.90 0.94 19.47
N GLU A 77 -13.86 0.63 18.17
CA GLU A 77 -12.68 0.07 17.50
C GLU A 77 -11.69 1.15 17.03
N ARG A 78 -12.19 2.37 16.81
CA ARG A 78 -11.40 3.47 16.25
C ARG A 78 -10.19 3.85 17.10
N SER A 79 -10.34 3.88 18.42
CA SER A 79 -9.26 4.26 19.33
C SER A 79 -8.10 3.26 19.30
N VAL A 80 -8.41 1.97 19.27
CA VAL A 80 -7.43 0.88 19.15
C VAL A 80 -6.71 0.96 17.80
N CYS A 81 -7.47 1.09 16.71
CA CYS A 81 -6.93 1.26 15.37
C CYS A 81 -5.98 2.45 15.26
N MET A 82 -6.36 3.61 15.81
CA MET A 82 -5.52 4.82 15.80
C MET A 82 -4.25 4.66 16.64
N LYS A 83 -4.31 3.91 17.73
CA LYS A 83 -3.14 3.59 18.52
C LYS A 83 -2.18 2.69 17.75
N GLU A 84 -2.68 1.62 17.14
CA GLU A 84 -1.89 0.71 16.31
C GLU A 84 -1.23 1.43 15.14
N ALA A 85 -1.97 2.31 14.46
CA ALA A 85 -1.43 3.12 13.37
C ALA A 85 -0.27 4.01 13.83
N ARG A 86 -0.37 4.64 15.00
CA ARG A 86 0.71 5.45 15.58
C ARG A 86 1.91 4.60 16.00
N ASP A 87 1.66 3.45 16.60
CA ASP A 87 2.71 2.55 17.06
C ASP A 87 3.51 2.01 15.85
N THR A 88 2.81 1.61 14.78
CA THR A 88 3.44 1.20 13.52
C THR A 88 4.26 2.32 12.91
N TYR A 89 3.70 3.53 12.81
CA TYR A 89 4.42 4.69 12.29
C TYR A 89 5.70 4.99 13.08
N ALA A 90 5.61 4.98 14.40
CA ALA A 90 6.76 5.23 15.26
C ALA A 90 7.85 4.16 15.11
N ALA A 91 7.45 2.88 15.02
CA ALA A 91 8.35 1.77 14.78
C ALA A 91 9.04 1.88 13.42
N ASP A 92 8.30 2.13 12.34
CA ASP A 92 8.84 2.24 11.00
C ASP A 92 9.78 3.42 10.84
N MET A 93 9.44 4.58 11.42
CA MET A 93 10.32 5.76 11.41
C MET A 93 11.58 5.54 12.24
N GLY A 94 11.47 4.85 13.38
CA GLY A 94 12.61 4.48 14.20
C GLY A 94 13.55 3.48 13.52
N ASN A 95 13.02 2.59 12.70
CA ASN A 95 13.75 1.52 12.01
C ASN A 95 13.99 1.81 10.52
N VAL A 96 13.84 3.05 10.07
CA VAL A 96 13.93 3.39 8.64
C VAL A 96 15.23 2.95 7.97
N ARG A 97 16.35 2.95 8.69
CA ARG A 97 17.64 2.49 8.15
C ARG A 97 17.70 0.99 7.99
N ASP A 98 17.15 0.25 8.96
CA ASP A 98 17.10 -1.21 8.91
C ASP A 98 16.13 -1.68 7.83
N LEU A 99 15.01 -1.00 7.65
CA LEU A 99 14.06 -1.24 6.55
C LEU A 99 14.73 -0.98 5.19
N HIS A 100 15.47 0.11 5.07
CA HIS A 100 16.24 0.40 3.86
C HIS A 100 17.30 -0.67 3.58
N TYR A 101 18.04 -1.08 4.60
CA TYR A 101 19.04 -2.14 4.47
C TYR A 101 18.39 -3.45 4.03
N ALA A 102 17.32 -3.88 4.67
CA ALA A 102 16.59 -5.10 4.34
C ALA A 102 16.08 -5.08 2.88
N ALA A 103 15.50 -3.97 2.43
CA ALA A 103 14.99 -3.82 1.07
C ALA A 103 16.09 -3.93 0.00
N ASN A 104 17.32 -3.50 0.31
CA ASN A 104 18.44 -3.54 -0.64
C ASN A 104 19.29 -4.82 -0.54
N HIS A 105 19.06 -5.63 0.50
CA HIS A 105 19.82 -6.86 0.74
C HIS A 105 18.90 -8.09 0.84
N MET A 106 17.66 -7.97 0.36
CA MET A 106 16.82 -9.15 0.18
C MET A 106 17.52 -10.07 -0.82
N ASP A 107 17.98 -11.19 -0.30
CA ASP A 107 18.63 -12.21 -1.10
C ASP A 107 17.65 -12.72 -2.17
N THR A 108 18.01 -12.51 -3.43
CA THR A 108 17.23 -12.98 -4.58
C THR A 108 17.21 -14.52 -4.68
N SER A 109 17.93 -15.21 -3.83
CA SER A 109 18.01 -16.69 -3.81
C SER A 109 16.66 -17.36 -3.51
N VAL A 110 15.70 -16.63 -2.93
CA VAL A 110 14.36 -17.16 -2.62
C VAL A 110 13.49 -17.32 -3.88
N TYR A 111 13.83 -16.67 -4.98
CA TYR A 111 13.00 -16.72 -6.21
C TYR A 111 13.44 -17.80 -7.20
N GLU A 112 14.58 -18.44 -7.01
CA GLU A 112 15.07 -19.47 -7.94
C GLU A 112 14.55 -20.89 -7.69
N THR A 113 13.83 -21.14 -6.58
CA THR A 113 13.43 -22.50 -6.19
C THR A 113 12.04 -22.91 -6.72
N THR A 114 11.33 -22.10 -7.46
CA THR A 114 10.00 -22.44 -7.98
C THR A 114 9.94 -22.63 -9.51
N GLY A 115 11.08 -22.78 -10.15
CA GLY A 115 11.21 -22.98 -11.59
C GLY A 115 11.74 -24.37 -11.97
N ARG A 116 11.05 -25.46 -11.58
CA ARG A 116 11.21 -26.78 -12.22
C ARG A 116 9.87 -27.49 -12.28
#